data_ab716438cfde6e87fdcd5b98fbab13a2
#
_entry.id   ab716438cfde6e87fdcd5b98fbab13a2
#
_cell.length_a   1.000
_cell.length_b   1.000
_cell.length_c   1.000
_cell.angle_alpha   90.00
_cell.angle_beta   90.00
_cell.angle_gamma   90.00
#
_symmetry.space_group_name_H-M   'P 1'
#
loop_
_entity.id
_entity.type
_entity.pdbx_description
1 polymer ?
#
loop_
_entity_poly.entity_id
_entity_poly.type
_entity_poly.pdbx_seq_one_letter_code
_entity_poly.pdbx_strand_id
1 'polypeptide(L)'
;MMYQIEENLLKLAYAKGISSQGKWALANWMMQYPYKEIGFEDIVKIGKITAHRELFRTSWQEIHNNWDNIQSKQSFVTCFDLNYPPQLLHLTYPPIVLFYSGDLSLLSCNMLSVVG
;
A
#
# COMPACT_ATOMS: atom_id res chain seq x y z
N MET A 1 6.36 15.30 -8.14
CA MET A 1 6.79 13.98 -8.68
C MET A 1 6.78 12.95 -7.57
N MET A 2 6.19 11.81 -7.83
CA MET A 2 6.10 10.73 -6.85
C MET A 2 7.37 9.88 -6.89
N TYR A 3 7.90 9.52 -5.73
CA TYR A 3 9.03 8.59 -5.66
C TYR A 3 8.58 7.19 -6.03
N GLN A 4 9.49 6.38 -6.55
CA GLN A 4 9.19 5.01 -6.99
C GLN A 4 8.60 4.16 -5.86
N ILE A 5 9.13 4.31 -4.64
CA ILE A 5 8.60 3.56 -3.49
C ILE A 5 7.16 3.95 -3.18
N GLU A 6 6.82 5.23 -3.26
CA GLU A 6 5.45 5.69 -3.01
C GLU A 6 4.49 5.14 -4.07
N GLU A 7 4.91 5.16 -5.34
CA GLU A 7 4.12 4.58 -6.42
C GLU A 7 3.87 3.10 -6.20
N ASN A 8 4.90 2.36 -5.85
CA ASN A 8 4.78 0.91 -5.61
C ASN A 8 3.87 0.60 -4.44
N LEU A 9 3.98 1.36 -3.35
CA LEU A 9 3.11 1.18 -2.18
C LEU A 9 1.66 1.52 -2.52
N LEU A 10 1.45 2.56 -3.29
CA LEU A 10 0.10 2.96 -3.69
C LEU A 10 -0.54 1.90 -4.59
N LYS A 11 0.20 1.38 -5.54
CA LYS A 11 -0.28 0.27 -6.38
C LYS A 11 -0.65 -0.94 -5.54
N LEU A 12 0.21 -1.27 -4.59
CA LEU A 12 -0.01 -2.41 -3.69
C LEU A 12 -1.27 -2.21 -2.82
N ALA A 13 -1.53 -0.98 -2.40
CA ALA A 13 -2.71 -0.67 -1.60
C ALA A 13 -4.01 -0.95 -2.37
N TYR A 14 -4.02 -0.71 -3.67
CA TYR A 14 -5.19 -0.99 -4.50
C TYR A 14 -5.33 -2.46 -4.91
N ALA A 15 -4.28 -3.25 -4.74
CA ALA A 15 -4.27 -4.64 -5.20
C ALA A 15 -5.28 -5.49 -4.42
N LYS A 16 -5.94 -6.40 -5.14
CA LYS A 16 -6.88 -7.37 -4.57
C LYS A 16 -6.24 -8.75 -4.56
N GLY A 17 -6.80 -9.64 -3.75
CA GLY A 17 -6.31 -11.01 -3.69
C GLY A 17 -5.08 -11.21 -2.82
N ILE A 18 -4.68 -10.20 -2.08
CA ILE A 18 -3.54 -10.26 -1.17
C ILE A 18 -3.99 -9.81 0.23
N SER A 19 -3.55 -10.53 1.25
CA SER A 19 -3.91 -10.22 2.64
C SER A 19 -3.17 -9.00 3.17
N SER A 20 -3.64 -8.45 4.30
CA SER A 20 -2.94 -7.36 4.98
C SER A 20 -1.52 -7.77 5.38
N GLN A 21 -1.35 -9.02 5.83
CA GLN A 21 -0.02 -9.56 6.14
C GLN A 21 0.88 -9.56 4.90
N GLY A 22 0.34 -10.00 3.76
CA GLY A 22 1.10 -10.03 2.51
C GLY A 22 1.48 -8.64 2.04
N LYS A 23 0.57 -7.68 2.12
CA LYS A 23 0.85 -6.29 1.77
C LYS A 23 1.97 -5.72 2.65
N TRP A 24 1.90 -5.99 3.94
CA TRP A 24 2.92 -5.51 4.89
C TRP A 24 4.29 -6.12 4.57
N ALA A 25 4.34 -7.41 4.28
CA ALA A 25 5.59 -8.09 3.92
C ALA A 25 6.21 -7.50 2.65
N LEU A 26 5.38 -7.26 1.61
CA LEU A 26 5.84 -6.65 0.37
C LEU A 26 6.29 -5.21 0.57
N ALA A 27 5.56 -4.45 1.38
CA ALA A 27 5.92 -3.06 1.66
C ALA A 27 7.29 -2.97 2.33
N ASN A 28 7.57 -3.83 3.30
CA ASN A 28 8.87 -3.88 3.96
C ASN A 28 9.98 -4.28 2.98
N TRP A 29 9.71 -5.23 2.10
CA TRP A 29 10.67 -5.63 1.08
C TRP A 29 10.98 -4.47 0.13
N MET A 30 9.95 -3.77 -0.33
CA MET A 30 10.10 -2.62 -1.23
C MET A 30 10.87 -1.49 -0.57
N MET A 31 10.64 -1.24 0.72
CA MET A 31 11.37 -0.21 1.45
C MET A 31 12.84 -0.56 1.61
N GLN A 32 13.14 -1.84 1.80
CA GLN A 32 14.51 -2.32 1.92
C GLN A 32 15.25 -2.29 0.58
N TYR A 33 14.55 -2.49 -0.53
CA TYR A 33 15.12 -2.55 -1.87
C TYR A 33 14.37 -1.61 -2.82
N PRO A 34 14.43 -0.27 -2.59
CA PRO A 34 13.54 0.67 -3.29
C PRO A 34 13.79 0.79 -4.79
N TYR A 35 14.98 0.41 -5.27
CA TYR A 35 15.31 0.51 -6.69
C TYR A 35 15.32 -0.84 -7.40
N LYS A 36 14.97 -1.90 -6.70
CA LYS A 36 15.01 -3.22 -7.29
C LYS A 36 13.67 -3.57 -7.93
N GLU A 37 13.71 -4.01 -9.17
CA GLU A 37 12.50 -4.49 -9.82
C GLU A 37 12.12 -5.85 -9.26
N ILE A 38 10.82 -6.11 -9.20
CA ILE A 38 10.30 -7.35 -8.68
C ILE A 38 9.34 -7.96 -9.70
N GLY A 39 9.55 -9.22 -10.04
CA GLY A 39 8.69 -9.94 -10.96
C GLY A 39 7.45 -10.50 -10.26
N PHE A 40 6.47 -10.89 -11.04
CA PHE A 40 5.20 -11.39 -10.52
C PHE A 40 5.40 -12.59 -9.58
N GLU A 41 6.27 -13.53 -9.92
CA GLU A 41 6.49 -14.71 -9.09
C GLU A 41 7.10 -14.35 -7.73
N ASP A 42 7.97 -13.36 -7.70
CA ASP A 42 8.55 -12.89 -6.46
C ASP A 42 7.51 -12.19 -5.58
N ILE A 43 6.63 -11.42 -6.20
CA ILE A 43 5.51 -10.77 -5.48
C ILE A 43 4.63 -11.83 -4.83
N VAL A 44 4.30 -12.88 -5.57
CA VAL A 44 3.46 -13.97 -5.05
C VAL A 44 4.13 -14.64 -3.86
N LYS A 45 5.44 -14.88 -3.95
CA LYS A 45 6.19 -15.55 -2.89
C LYS A 45 6.32 -14.69 -1.64
N ILE A 46 6.74 -13.43 -1.79
CA ILE A 46 6.94 -12.52 -0.67
C ILE A 46 5.60 -12.15 -0.02
N GLY A 47 4.58 -11.91 -0.83
CA GLY A 47 3.25 -11.53 -0.37
C GLY A 47 2.42 -12.71 0.14
N LYS A 48 2.95 -13.92 0.05
CA LYS A 48 2.26 -15.15 0.49
C LYS A 48 0.88 -15.30 -0.15
N ILE A 49 0.81 -15.01 -1.45
CA ILE A 49 -0.43 -15.09 -2.22
C ILE A 49 -0.64 -16.54 -2.64
N THR A 50 -1.58 -17.23 -2.02
CA THR A 50 -1.82 -18.66 -2.28
C THR A 50 -3.19 -18.93 -2.88
N ALA A 51 -4.25 -18.39 -2.26
CA ALA A 51 -5.63 -18.76 -2.62
C ALA A 51 -6.23 -17.93 -3.74
N HIS A 52 -5.82 -16.66 -3.89
CA HIS A 52 -6.43 -15.72 -4.84
C HIS A 52 -5.44 -15.18 -5.85
N ARG A 53 -4.61 -16.08 -6.36
CA ARG A 53 -3.51 -15.74 -7.25
C ARG A 53 -3.98 -15.07 -8.55
N GLU A 54 -5.04 -15.59 -9.15
CA GLU A 54 -5.57 -15.01 -10.38
C GLU A 54 -6.28 -13.68 -10.15
N LEU A 55 -6.97 -13.55 -9.03
CA LEU A 55 -7.57 -12.27 -8.65
C LEU A 55 -6.49 -11.20 -8.48
N PHE A 56 -5.39 -11.56 -7.81
CA PHE A 56 -4.27 -10.64 -7.65
C PHE A 56 -3.67 -10.28 -9.00
N ARG A 57 -3.42 -11.26 -9.86
CA ARG A 57 -2.84 -11.04 -11.19
C ARG A 57 -3.69 -10.06 -12.00
N THR A 58 -4.99 -10.29 -12.05
CA THR A 58 -5.91 -9.44 -12.80
C THR A 58 -5.94 -8.03 -12.24
N SER A 59 -6.05 -7.88 -10.92
CA SER A 59 -6.09 -6.57 -10.30
C SER A 59 -4.77 -5.81 -10.49
N TRP A 60 -3.64 -6.51 -10.38
CA TRP A 60 -2.32 -5.91 -10.57
C TRP A 60 -2.14 -5.37 -11.97
N GLN A 61 -2.58 -6.13 -12.98
CA GLN A 61 -2.55 -5.68 -14.36
C GLN A 61 -3.47 -4.49 -14.61
N GLU A 62 -4.67 -4.51 -14.06
CA GLU A 62 -5.61 -3.40 -14.19
C GLU A 62 -5.07 -2.12 -13.57
N ILE A 63 -4.43 -2.23 -12.41
CA ILE A 63 -3.82 -1.07 -11.74
C ILE A 63 -2.75 -0.44 -12.63
N HIS A 64 -1.89 -1.25 -13.24
CA HIS A 64 -0.86 -0.75 -14.13
C HIS A 64 -1.44 -0.12 -15.40
N ASN A 65 -2.47 -0.74 -15.98
CA ASN A 65 -3.10 -0.27 -17.21
C ASN A 65 -3.85 1.06 -17.00
N ASN A 66 -4.37 1.29 -15.81
CA ASN A 66 -5.16 2.48 -15.48
C ASN A 66 -4.44 3.43 -14.54
N TRP A 67 -3.12 3.32 -14.43
CA TRP A 67 -2.36 4.05 -13.42
C TRP A 67 -2.57 5.56 -13.49
N ASP A 68 -2.60 6.13 -14.69
CA ASP A 68 -2.79 7.57 -14.85
C ASP A 68 -4.11 8.07 -14.28
N ASN A 69 -5.14 7.23 -14.30
CA ASN A 69 -6.43 7.55 -13.71
C ASN A 69 -6.48 7.34 -12.22
N ILE A 70 -5.69 6.41 -11.71
CA ILE A 70 -5.69 6.04 -10.29
C ILE A 70 -4.86 7.01 -9.46
N GLN A 71 -3.67 7.37 -9.93
CA GLN A 71 -2.67 8.10 -9.13
C GLN A 71 -3.06 9.52 -8.75
N SER A 72 -3.99 10.13 -9.47
CA SER A 72 -4.30 11.56 -9.31
C SER A 72 -5.47 11.87 -8.40
N LYS A 73 -6.08 10.87 -7.77
CA LYS A 73 -7.42 11.06 -7.23
C LYS A 73 -7.51 11.44 -5.77
N GLN A 74 -6.49 11.22 -4.97
CA GLN A 74 -6.67 11.37 -3.54
C GLN A 74 -5.34 11.59 -2.84
N SER A 75 -5.39 12.39 -1.78
CA SER A 75 -4.24 12.56 -0.89
C SER A 75 -4.00 11.29 -0.10
N PHE A 76 -2.73 10.95 0.13
CA PHE A 76 -2.38 9.74 0.87
C PHE A 76 -1.09 9.93 1.66
N VAL A 77 -0.91 9.06 2.63
CA VAL A 77 0.33 8.95 3.39
C VAL A 77 0.66 7.46 3.50
N THR A 78 1.95 7.12 3.47
CA THR A 78 2.38 5.73 3.61
C THR A 78 2.78 5.43 5.04
N CYS A 79 2.83 4.14 5.39
CA CYS A 79 3.21 3.70 6.73
C CYS A 79 4.67 4.04 7.09
N PHE A 80 5.48 4.46 6.12
CA PHE A 80 6.87 4.86 6.34
C PHE A 80 7.04 6.37 6.44
N ASP A 81 5.98 7.14 6.26
CA ASP A 81 6.04 8.60 6.35
C ASP A 81 5.98 9.07 7.80
N LEU A 82 6.67 10.17 8.09
CA LEU A 82 6.70 10.73 9.45
C LEU A 82 5.34 11.20 9.93
N ASN A 83 4.48 11.64 9.02
CA ASN A 83 3.16 12.14 9.36
C ASN A 83 2.07 11.06 9.37
N TYR A 84 2.45 9.81 9.25
CA TYR A 84 1.53 8.68 9.41
C TYR A 84 1.06 8.64 10.87
N PRO A 85 -0.24 8.47 11.14
CA PRO A 85 -0.74 8.46 12.52
C PRO A 85 -0.09 7.33 13.33
N PRO A 86 0.67 7.67 14.40
CA PRO A 86 1.43 6.66 15.14
C PRO A 86 0.56 5.63 15.85
N GLN A 87 -0.67 5.98 16.19
CA GLN A 87 -1.57 5.04 16.84
C GLN A 87 -1.93 3.85 15.94
N LEU A 88 -1.84 3.99 14.62
CA LEU A 88 -2.09 2.89 13.70
C LEU A 88 -0.96 1.88 13.68
N LEU A 89 0.24 2.28 14.08
CA LEU A 89 1.39 1.38 14.13
C LEU A 89 1.28 0.32 15.21
N HIS A 90 0.31 0.46 16.12
CA HIS A 90 0.03 -0.56 17.14
C HIS A 90 -0.78 -1.74 16.60
N LEU A 91 -1.34 -1.61 15.39
CA LEU A 91 -2.03 -2.71 14.75
C LEU A 91 -1.01 -3.77 14.29
N THR A 92 -1.42 -5.03 14.26
CA THR A 92 -0.54 -6.11 13.82
C THR A 92 -0.07 -5.89 12.37
N TYR A 93 -0.98 -5.51 11.51
CA TYR A 93 -0.69 -5.20 10.11
C TYR A 93 -1.32 -3.86 9.77
N PRO A 94 -0.64 -2.75 10.07
CA PRO A 94 -1.19 -1.42 9.77
C PRO A 94 -1.41 -1.24 8.27
N PRO A 95 -2.39 -0.40 7.88
CA PRO A 95 -2.54 -0.06 6.46
C PRO A 95 -1.24 0.52 5.90
N ILE A 96 -0.79 0.00 4.75
CA ILE A 96 0.45 0.48 4.14
C ILE A 96 0.29 1.87 3.53
N VAL A 97 -0.94 2.20 3.12
CA VAL A 97 -1.30 3.52 2.61
C VAL A 97 -2.60 3.94 3.28
N LEU A 98 -2.63 5.16 3.76
CA LEU A 98 -3.81 5.76 4.36
C LEU A 98 -4.26 6.91 3.47
N PHE A 99 -5.46 6.80 2.93
CA PHE A 99 -6.07 7.87 2.14
C PHE A 99 -6.81 8.83 3.07
N TYR A 100 -6.73 10.11 2.78
CA TYR A 100 -7.39 11.11 3.62
C TYR A 100 -7.90 12.27 2.77
N SER A 101 -8.82 13.03 3.34
CA SER A 101 -9.25 14.31 2.82
C SER A 101 -9.20 15.32 3.96
N GLY A 102 -8.86 16.57 3.64
CA GLY A 102 -8.70 17.59 4.66
C GLY A 102 -7.33 17.57 5.32
N ASP A 103 -7.30 17.90 6.60
CA ASP A 103 -6.05 18.07 7.35
C ASP A 103 -5.66 16.77 8.07
N LEU A 104 -4.56 16.17 7.66
CA LEU A 104 -4.06 14.93 8.24
C LEU A 104 -3.70 15.09 9.73
N SER A 105 -3.30 16.29 10.16
CA SER A 105 -2.94 16.52 11.55
C SER A 105 -4.10 16.29 12.50
N LEU A 106 -5.34 16.44 12.04
CA LEU A 106 -6.52 16.15 12.86
C LEU A 106 -6.63 14.66 13.20
N LEU A 107 -6.07 13.81 12.35
CA LEU A 107 -6.11 12.37 12.57
C LEU A 107 -5.22 11.92 13.71
N SER A 108 -4.15 12.64 13.98
CA SER A 108 -3.25 12.29 15.08
C SER A 108 -3.74 12.80 16.43
N CYS A 109 -4.72 13.70 16.46
CA CYS A 109 -5.25 14.30 17.69
C CYS A 109 -6.48 13.57 18.24
N ASN A 110 -7.18 12.84 17.40
CA ASN A 110 -8.46 12.21 17.76
C ASN A 110 -8.39 10.70 17.62
N MET A 111 -9.15 10.02 18.46
CA MET A 111 -9.38 8.60 18.29
C MET A 111 -10.15 8.37 17.00
N LEU A 112 -9.58 7.61 16.10
CA LEU A 112 -10.12 7.54 14.79
C LEU A 112 -10.72 6.21 14.45
N SER A 113 -11.88 6.30 13.86
CA SER A 113 -12.33 5.23 13.00
C SER A 113 -11.60 5.40 11.67
N VAL A 114 -10.58 4.63 11.46
CA VAL A 114 -9.88 4.61 10.20
C VAL A 114 -10.56 3.58 9.32
N VAL A 115 -11.06 4.06 8.20
CA VAL A 115 -11.57 3.18 7.17
C VAL A 115 -10.44 3.02 6.17
N GLY A 116 -9.74 1.94 6.28
CA GLY A 116 -8.59 1.71 5.43
C GLY A 116 -8.77 0.64 4.41
#